data_b8a5c4e9fee3cd611b6bed79c78bff3a
#
_entry.id   b8a5c4e9fee3cd611b6bed79c78bff3a
#
_cell.length_a   1.000
_cell.length_b   1.000
_cell.length_c   1.000
_cell.angle_alpha   90.00
_cell.angle_beta   90.00
_cell.angle_gamma   90.00
#
_symmetry.space_group_name_H-M   'P 1'
#
loop_
_entity.id
_entity.type
_entity.pdbx_description
1 polymer ?
#
loop_
_entity_poly.entity_id
_entity_poly.type
_entity_poly.pdbx_seq_one_letter_code
_entity_poly.pdbx_strand_id
1 'polypeptide(L)'
;MTLSRRSLFKYVGAGTAALTSVPVLAQEKSPRNPYLPEVWDENYDVVVVGGGGAGMAAALLASQNGAKPVIIERLPFAGGNTMAAQGQINAADPVRQPKQNIEDSPAKHAAQTLAAGDFRGDPARVKVLCDNAYSVITWLEGLGMEFKPTVHQMFGGLYPRAHSPAVPKGIGY
;
A
#
# COMPACT_ATOMS: atom_id res chain seq x y z
N MET A 1 0.94 25.33 22.30
CA MET A 1 2.17 24.52 22.24
C MET A 1 1.76 23.07 22.39
N THR A 2 1.53 22.38 21.25
CA THR A 2 1.01 21.00 21.23
C THR A 2 2.18 20.04 21.19
N LEU A 3 2.36 19.28 22.27
CA LEU A 3 3.39 18.24 22.37
C LEU A 3 3.04 17.05 21.45
N SER A 4 3.93 16.76 20.51
CA SER A 4 3.83 15.62 19.61
C SER A 4 4.04 14.29 20.38
N ARG A 5 3.30 13.24 20.03
CA ARG A 5 3.40 11.90 20.64
C ARG A 5 4.82 11.28 20.58
N ARG A 6 5.72 11.80 19.75
CA ARG A 6 7.12 11.35 19.65
C ARG A 6 8.05 11.91 20.72
N SER A 7 7.66 12.95 21.45
CA SER A 7 8.50 13.55 22.50
C SER A 7 8.34 12.89 23.87
N LEU A 8 7.34 12.01 24.06
CA LEU A 8 7.08 11.35 25.35
C LEU A 8 8.09 10.23 25.68
N PHE A 9 8.79 9.68 24.69
CA PHE A 9 9.71 8.54 24.89
C PHE A 9 11.14 8.93 25.26
N LYS A 10 11.48 10.23 25.40
CA LYS A 10 12.84 10.68 25.67
C LYS A 10 13.17 10.93 27.15
N TYR A 11 12.21 10.75 28.06
CA TYR A 11 12.38 11.07 29.49
C TYR A 11 12.12 9.90 30.45
N VAL A 12 12.29 8.66 30.01
CA VAL A 12 12.29 7.50 30.90
C VAL A 12 13.71 6.97 31.04
N GLY A 13 14.47 7.63 31.91
CA GLY A 13 15.79 7.21 32.33
C GLY A 13 16.08 7.69 33.73
N ALA A 14 16.19 6.77 34.68
CA ALA A 14 16.63 6.88 36.05
C ALA A 14 15.64 7.53 37.06
N GLY A 15 14.99 6.69 37.85
CA GLY A 15 14.24 7.08 39.05
C GLY A 15 13.54 5.86 39.66
N THR A 16 14.08 5.38 40.75
CA THR A 16 13.66 4.33 41.68
C THR A 16 12.16 4.03 41.76
N ALA A 17 11.86 2.73 41.79
CA ALA A 17 10.53 2.13 41.91
C ALA A 17 9.75 2.65 43.13
N ALA A 18 8.67 3.36 42.88
CA ALA A 18 7.50 3.39 43.72
C ALA A 18 6.37 2.76 42.93
N LEU A 19 5.97 1.55 43.29
CA LEU A 19 4.78 0.87 42.79
C LEU A 19 3.54 1.61 43.29
N THR A 20 3.19 2.73 42.66
CA THR A 20 1.85 3.28 42.79
C THR A 20 0.99 2.54 41.78
N SER A 21 0.07 1.70 42.25
CA SER A 21 -0.99 1.12 41.44
C SER A 21 -1.78 2.26 40.79
N VAL A 22 -1.47 2.53 39.53
CA VAL A 22 -2.32 3.39 38.69
C VAL A 22 -3.65 2.65 38.57
N PRO A 23 -4.80 3.21 39.03
CA PRO A 23 -6.07 2.58 38.81
C PRO A 23 -6.21 2.44 37.30
N VAL A 24 -6.37 1.21 36.81
CA VAL A 24 -6.85 0.96 35.47
C VAL A 24 -8.22 1.62 35.42
N LEU A 25 -8.27 2.80 34.79
CA LEU A 25 -9.56 3.43 34.51
C LEU A 25 -10.34 2.40 33.71
N ALA A 26 -11.35 1.82 34.36
CA ALA A 26 -12.26 0.91 33.68
C ALA A 26 -12.77 1.66 32.45
N GLN A 27 -12.41 1.17 31.29
CA GLN A 27 -12.86 1.73 30.02
C GLN A 27 -14.39 1.64 30.07
N GLU A 28 -15.07 2.78 30.22
CA GLU A 28 -16.54 2.82 30.18
C GLU A 28 -16.93 2.09 28.91
N LYS A 29 -17.63 0.96 29.07
CA LYS A 29 -18.15 0.23 27.94
C LYS A 29 -19.08 1.18 27.22
N SER A 30 -18.67 1.60 26.02
CA SER A 30 -19.52 2.35 25.11
C SER A 30 -20.91 1.71 25.07
N PRO A 31 -22.00 2.50 25.10
CA PRO A 31 -23.35 1.95 25.10
C PRO A 31 -23.47 0.96 23.94
N ARG A 32 -23.93 -0.23 24.26
CA ARG A 32 -24.01 -1.36 23.32
C ARG A 32 -24.92 -0.97 22.17
N ASN A 33 -24.41 -1.04 20.96
CA ASN A 33 -25.25 -0.81 19.77
C ASN A 33 -26.23 -1.99 19.63
N PRO A 34 -27.55 -1.76 19.72
CA PRO A 34 -28.55 -2.83 19.68
C PRO A 34 -28.62 -3.56 18.33
N TYR A 35 -27.98 -3.03 17.29
CA TYR A 35 -27.92 -3.64 15.95
C TYR A 35 -26.71 -4.56 15.77
N LEU A 36 -25.84 -4.70 16.78
CA LEU A 36 -24.71 -5.62 16.73
C LEU A 36 -25.07 -6.95 17.40
N PRO A 37 -24.60 -8.09 16.86
CA PRO A 37 -24.82 -9.39 17.47
C PRO A 37 -24.16 -9.47 18.85
N GLU A 38 -24.72 -10.31 19.72
CA GLU A 38 -24.11 -10.55 21.04
C GLU A 38 -22.88 -11.44 20.98
N VAL A 39 -22.89 -12.35 20.04
CA VAL A 39 -21.79 -13.30 19.76
C VAL A 39 -21.43 -13.18 18.31
N TRP A 40 -20.14 -13.12 18.04
CA TRP A 40 -19.56 -13.09 16.71
C TRP A 40 -19.06 -14.48 16.35
N ASP A 41 -19.31 -14.95 15.13
CA ASP A 41 -18.85 -16.24 14.64
C ASP A 41 -17.33 -16.26 14.52
N GLU A 42 -16.75 -15.13 14.11
CA GLU A 42 -15.30 -15.00 13.90
C GLU A 42 -14.78 -13.62 14.33
N ASN A 43 -13.48 -13.58 14.65
CA ASN A 43 -12.79 -12.35 15.05
C ASN A 43 -11.53 -12.16 14.22
N TYR A 44 -11.32 -10.94 13.75
CA TYR A 44 -10.18 -10.53 12.94
C TYR A 44 -9.63 -9.19 13.43
N ASP A 45 -8.32 -8.98 13.24
CA ASP A 45 -7.69 -7.70 13.60
C ASP A 45 -7.95 -6.62 12.54
N VAL A 46 -8.07 -7.03 11.28
CA VAL A 46 -8.28 -6.13 10.14
C VAL A 46 -9.35 -6.70 9.21
N VAL A 47 -10.35 -5.91 8.91
CA VAL A 47 -11.37 -6.23 7.91
C VAL A 47 -11.14 -5.37 6.67
N VAL A 48 -10.85 -6.01 5.54
CA VAL A 48 -10.65 -5.36 4.24
C VAL A 48 -11.89 -5.58 3.37
N VAL A 49 -12.53 -4.51 2.95
CA VAL A 49 -13.69 -4.57 2.08
C VAL A 49 -13.26 -4.41 0.62
N GLY A 50 -13.38 -5.48 -0.14
CA GLY A 50 -12.99 -5.58 -1.54
C GLY A 50 -11.66 -6.29 -1.77
N GLY A 51 -11.68 -7.35 -2.59
CA GLY A 51 -10.51 -8.18 -2.95
C GLY A 51 -9.78 -7.74 -4.22
N GLY A 52 -9.82 -6.46 -4.57
CA GLY A 52 -9.00 -5.91 -5.64
C GLY A 52 -7.54 -5.73 -5.21
N GLY A 53 -6.66 -5.27 -6.11
CA GLY A 53 -5.22 -5.15 -5.85
C GLY A 53 -4.87 -4.38 -4.58
N ALA A 54 -5.55 -3.27 -4.32
CA ALA A 54 -5.34 -2.49 -3.09
C ALA A 54 -5.75 -3.25 -1.83
N GLY A 55 -6.89 -3.94 -1.86
CA GLY A 55 -7.37 -4.74 -0.74
C GLY A 55 -6.48 -5.94 -0.46
N MET A 56 -6.07 -6.66 -1.50
CA MET A 56 -5.13 -7.79 -1.36
C MET A 56 -3.78 -7.33 -0.80
N ALA A 57 -3.23 -6.21 -1.29
CA ALA A 57 -1.99 -5.65 -0.77
C ALA A 57 -2.11 -5.25 0.71
N ALA A 58 -3.23 -4.61 1.09
CA ALA A 58 -3.47 -4.23 2.48
C ALA A 58 -3.58 -5.46 3.41
N ALA A 59 -4.32 -6.49 3.00
CA ALA A 59 -4.47 -7.72 3.78
C ALA A 59 -3.14 -8.47 3.89
N LEU A 60 -2.38 -8.57 2.79
CA LEU A 60 -1.08 -9.24 2.79
C LEU A 60 -0.09 -8.53 3.71
N LEU A 61 0.02 -7.21 3.62
CA LEU A 61 0.89 -6.43 4.50
C LEU A 61 0.45 -6.51 5.97
N ALA A 62 -0.85 -6.51 6.26
CA ALA A 62 -1.35 -6.73 7.62
C ALA A 62 -0.91 -8.10 8.15
N SER A 63 -1.07 -9.15 7.34
CA SER A 63 -0.65 -10.51 7.70
C SER A 63 0.86 -10.62 7.91
N GLN A 64 1.67 -10.01 7.04
CA GLN A 64 3.14 -9.98 7.18
C GLN A 64 3.61 -9.26 8.45
N ASN A 65 2.78 -8.36 8.97
CA ASN A 65 3.02 -7.67 10.26
C ASN A 65 2.35 -8.35 11.46
N GLY A 66 1.90 -9.61 11.32
CA GLY A 66 1.40 -10.44 12.41
C GLY A 66 -0.07 -10.24 12.76
N ALA A 67 -0.81 -9.40 12.02
CA ALA A 67 -2.25 -9.29 12.18
C ALA A 67 -3.00 -10.45 11.50
N LYS A 68 -4.22 -10.73 11.95
CA LYS A 68 -5.16 -11.67 11.33
C LYS A 68 -6.14 -10.89 10.45
N PRO A 69 -5.90 -10.69 9.14
CA PRO A 69 -6.82 -10.00 8.25
C PRO A 69 -7.91 -10.91 7.72
N VAL A 70 -9.04 -10.31 7.32
CA VAL A 70 -10.05 -10.95 6.48
C VAL A 70 -10.39 -10.02 5.33
N ILE A 71 -10.62 -10.59 4.14
CA ILE A 71 -11.13 -9.87 2.97
C ILE A 71 -12.59 -10.23 2.76
N ILE A 72 -13.44 -9.22 2.71
CA ILE A 72 -14.85 -9.39 2.33
C ILE A 72 -14.97 -8.97 0.87
N GLU A 73 -15.28 -9.93 0.01
CA GLU A 73 -15.43 -9.72 -1.43
C GLU A 73 -16.87 -10.08 -1.88
N ARG A 74 -17.44 -9.26 -2.74
CA ARG A 74 -18.79 -9.46 -3.28
C ARG A 74 -18.83 -10.53 -4.35
N LEU A 75 -17.77 -10.66 -5.13
CA LEU A 75 -17.67 -11.65 -6.21
C LEU A 75 -17.14 -12.99 -5.67
N PRO A 76 -17.38 -14.10 -6.35
CA PRO A 76 -16.89 -15.41 -5.93
C PRO A 76 -15.37 -15.58 -6.10
N PHE A 77 -14.65 -14.55 -6.51
CA PHE A 77 -13.20 -14.54 -6.71
C PHE A 77 -12.64 -13.15 -6.39
N ALA A 78 -11.40 -13.13 -5.92
CA ALA A 78 -10.65 -11.90 -5.73
C ALA A 78 -10.05 -11.40 -7.06
N GLY A 79 -9.67 -10.12 -7.11
CA GLY A 79 -9.01 -9.51 -8.27
C GLY A 79 -9.64 -8.18 -8.69
N GLY A 80 -10.97 -8.10 -8.69
CA GLY A 80 -11.70 -6.88 -9.08
C GLY A 80 -11.24 -6.34 -10.43
N ASN A 81 -11.24 -5.02 -10.58
CA ASN A 81 -10.76 -4.37 -11.80
C ASN A 81 -9.25 -4.53 -12.03
N THR A 82 -8.47 -4.86 -11.01
CA THR A 82 -7.04 -5.12 -11.15
C THR A 82 -6.77 -6.33 -12.03
N MET A 83 -7.56 -7.39 -11.88
CA MET A 83 -7.45 -8.59 -12.72
C MET A 83 -7.87 -8.33 -14.18
N ALA A 84 -8.80 -7.41 -14.41
CA ALA A 84 -9.25 -7.02 -15.74
C ALA A 84 -8.33 -5.99 -16.41
N ALA A 85 -7.43 -5.37 -15.66
CA ALA A 85 -6.50 -4.39 -16.21
C ALA A 85 -5.43 -5.09 -17.06
N GLN A 86 -5.39 -4.74 -18.33
CA GLN A 86 -4.30 -5.17 -19.24
C GLN A 86 -3.12 -4.25 -19.06
N GLY A 87 -2.52 -4.31 -17.88
CA GLY A 87 -1.62 -3.27 -17.57
C GLY A 87 -0.19 -3.68 -17.31
N GLN A 88 0.50 -2.64 -17.07
CA GLN A 88 1.87 -2.63 -16.62
C GLN A 88 1.92 -1.66 -15.45
N ILE A 89 2.96 -1.80 -14.66
CA ILE A 89 3.18 -0.91 -13.53
C ILE A 89 4.22 0.13 -13.95
N ASN A 90 3.87 1.41 -13.86
CA ASN A 90 4.79 2.50 -14.13
C ASN A 90 5.59 2.84 -12.87
N ALA A 91 6.91 2.78 -12.96
CA ALA A 91 7.82 3.19 -11.91
C ALA A 91 9.10 3.81 -12.48
N ALA A 92 9.60 4.88 -11.89
CA ALA A 92 10.96 5.33 -12.13
C ALA A 92 11.91 4.30 -11.51
N ASP A 93 12.63 3.57 -12.34
CA ASP A 93 13.45 2.42 -11.96
C ASP A 93 14.94 2.76 -12.02
N PRO A 94 15.63 2.85 -10.87
CA PRO A 94 17.05 3.20 -10.84
C PRO A 94 17.96 2.08 -11.32
N VAL A 95 17.44 0.89 -11.62
CA VAL A 95 18.21 -0.28 -12.04
C VAL A 95 18.04 -0.56 -13.53
N ARG A 96 16.79 -0.56 -14.04
CA ARG A 96 16.51 -0.93 -15.44
C ARG A 96 16.67 0.25 -16.39
N GLN A 97 16.20 1.43 -16.02
CA GLN A 97 16.23 2.62 -16.88
C GLN A 97 17.67 3.07 -17.24
N PRO A 98 18.65 3.14 -16.33
CA PRO A 98 20.02 3.51 -16.69
C PRO A 98 20.67 2.55 -17.69
N LYS A 99 20.34 1.26 -17.64
CA LYS A 99 20.84 0.25 -18.61
C LYS A 99 20.30 0.48 -20.04
N GLN A 100 19.24 1.26 -20.17
CA GLN A 100 18.63 1.65 -21.42
C GLN A 100 18.91 3.12 -21.79
N ASN A 101 19.81 3.80 -21.09
CA ASN A 101 20.11 5.23 -21.24
C ASN A 101 18.88 6.11 -21.01
N ILE A 102 18.03 5.75 -20.08
CA ILE A 102 16.82 6.48 -19.72
C ILE A 102 17.07 7.18 -18.37
N GLU A 103 16.98 8.51 -18.37
CA GLU A 103 17.00 9.32 -17.16
C GLU A 103 15.57 9.55 -16.67
N ASP A 104 15.25 9.07 -15.48
CA ASP A 104 13.95 9.26 -14.86
C ASP A 104 14.07 9.50 -13.35
N SER A 105 12.98 9.96 -12.74
CA SER A 105 12.90 10.14 -11.30
C SER A 105 11.44 10.09 -10.83
N PRO A 106 11.19 9.77 -9.54
CA PRO A 106 9.86 9.89 -8.96
C PRO A 106 9.26 11.30 -9.12
N ALA A 107 10.08 12.33 -9.01
CA ALA A 107 9.64 13.73 -9.20
C ALA A 107 9.17 13.99 -10.64
N LYS A 108 9.93 13.53 -11.65
CA LYS A 108 9.53 13.62 -13.05
C LYS A 108 8.26 12.82 -13.33
N HIS A 109 8.14 11.63 -12.74
CA HIS A 109 6.94 10.80 -12.82
C HIS A 109 5.72 11.54 -12.24
N ALA A 110 5.85 12.11 -11.06
CA ALA A 110 4.76 12.87 -10.42
C ALA A 110 4.35 14.11 -11.23
N ALA A 111 5.31 14.90 -11.72
CA ALA A 111 5.04 16.07 -12.54
C ALA A 111 4.27 15.72 -13.81
N GLN A 112 4.69 14.66 -14.52
CA GLN A 112 4.01 14.20 -15.73
C GLN A 112 2.61 13.63 -15.42
N THR A 113 2.45 12.93 -14.31
CA THR A 113 1.15 12.38 -13.87
C THR A 113 0.15 13.52 -13.59
N LEU A 114 0.59 14.56 -12.87
CA LEU A 114 -0.25 15.73 -12.60
C LEU A 114 -0.61 16.48 -13.89
N ALA A 115 0.36 16.72 -14.77
CA ALA A 115 0.12 17.40 -16.03
C ALA A 115 -0.82 16.62 -16.95
N ALA A 116 -0.66 15.30 -17.08
CA ALA A 116 -1.56 14.45 -17.85
C ALA A 116 -2.98 14.39 -17.28
N GLY A 117 -3.14 14.56 -15.98
CA GLY A 117 -4.42 14.68 -15.29
C GLY A 117 -4.98 16.11 -15.26
N ASP A 118 -4.44 17.02 -16.06
CA ASP A 118 -4.88 18.42 -16.13
C ASP A 118 -4.85 19.12 -14.76
N PHE A 119 -3.89 18.70 -13.90
CA PHE A 119 -3.69 19.16 -12.53
C PHE A 119 -4.92 18.98 -11.62
N ARG A 120 -5.84 18.09 -11.97
CA ARG A 120 -7.03 17.77 -11.14
C ARG A 120 -6.75 16.76 -10.05
N GLY A 121 -5.64 16.03 -10.13
CA GLY A 121 -5.21 15.05 -9.13
C GLY A 121 -4.74 15.73 -7.84
N ASP A 122 -4.87 15.00 -6.72
CA ASP A 122 -4.29 15.42 -5.45
C ASP A 122 -2.76 15.26 -5.51
N PRO A 123 -1.97 16.36 -5.43
CA PRO A 123 -0.52 16.29 -5.56
C PRO A 123 0.14 15.44 -4.47
N ALA A 124 -0.42 15.42 -3.25
CA ALA A 124 0.13 14.63 -2.15
C ALA A 124 -0.02 13.13 -2.42
N ARG A 125 -1.16 12.70 -2.95
CA ARG A 125 -1.40 11.30 -3.32
C ARG A 125 -0.57 10.88 -4.52
N VAL A 126 -0.46 11.73 -5.54
CA VAL A 126 0.41 11.47 -6.70
C VAL A 126 1.86 11.33 -6.27
N LYS A 127 2.32 12.19 -5.35
CA LYS A 127 3.67 12.07 -4.79
C LYS A 127 3.88 10.73 -4.08
N VAL A 128 2.96 10.32 -3.22
CA VAL A 128 3.05 9.03 -2.51
C VAL A 128 3.12 7.87 -3.50
N LEU A 129 2.28 7.88 -4.55
CA LEU A 129 2.29 6.86 -5.59
C LEU A 129 3.65 6.80 -6.30
N CYS A 130 4.15 7.93 -6.78
CA CYS A 130 5.36 7.96 -7.58
C CYS A 130 6.63 7.68 -6.77
N ASP A 131 6.70 8.16 -5.53
CA ASP A 131 7.84 7.92 -4.64
C ASP A 131 7.95 6.44 -4.23
N ASN A 132 6.84 5.71 -4.16
CA ASN A 132 6.81 4.32 -3.74
C ASN A 132 6.69 3.33 -4.90
N ALA A 133 6.51 3.79 -6.14
CA ALA A 133 6.24 2.91 -7.28
C ALA A 133 7.33 1.85 -7.49
N TYR A 134 8.62 2.21 -7.37
CA TYR A 134 9.71 1.25 -7.50
C TYR A 134 9.75 0.23 -6.34
N SER A 135 9.43 0.67 -5.13
CA SER A 135 9.33 -0.24 -3.98
C SER A 135 8.24 -1.30 -4.17
N VAL A 136 7.15 -0.94 -4.87
CA VAL A 136 6.11 -1.91 -5.23
C VAL A 136 6.62 -2.93 -6.25
N ILE A 137 7.40 -2.51 -7.25
CA ILE A 137 8.03 -3.45 -8.20
C ILE A 137 8.89 -4.47 -7.44
N THR A 138 9.81 -4.01 -6.58
CA THR A 138 10.70 -4.90 -5.83
C THR A 138 9.96 -5.77 -4.82
N TRP A 139 8.89 -5.27 -4.22
CA TRP A 139 8.04 -6.05 -3.33
C TRP A 139 7.32 -7.18 -4.08
N LEU A 140 6.77 -6.91 -5.26
CA LEU A 140 6.13 -7.92 -6.11
C LEU A 140 7.15 -8.97 -6.60
N GLU A 141 8.38 -8.56 -6.94
CA GLU A 141 9.47 -9.49 -7.27
C GLU A 141 9.80 -10.40 -6.08
N GLY A 142 9.81 -9.84 -4.87
CA GLY A 142 9.98 -10.60 -3.63
C GLY A 142 8.86 -11.62 -3.35
N LEU A 143 7.67 -11.40 -3.94
CA LEU A 143 6.54 -12.34 -3.89
C LEU A 143 6.57 -13.37 -5.05
N GLY A 144 7.58 -13.33 -5.89
CA GLY A 144 7.75 -14.28 -7.01
C GLY A 144 7.25 -13.78 -8.36
N MET A 145 6.88 -12.49 -8.47
CA MET A 145 6.53 -11.92 -9.76
C MET A 145 7.78 -11.63 -10.57
N GLU A 146 7.82 -12.07 -11.82
CA GLU A 146 8.92 -11.78 -12.72
C GLU A 146 8.55 -10.67 -13.70
N PHE A 147 9.35 -9.60 -13.74
CA PHE A 147 9.24 -8.54 -14.73
C PHE A 147 10.30 -8.69 -15.82
N LYS A 148 9.98 -8.20 -17.00
CA LYS A 148 10.99 -8.10 -18.09
C LYS A 148 12.18 -7.25 -17.65
N PRO A 149 13.38 -7.55 -18.16
CA PRO A 149 14.60 -6.83 -17.77
C PRO A 149 14.66 -5.40 -18.30
N THR A 150 13.72 -5.02 -19.15
CA THR A 150 13.62 -3.70 -19.77
C THR A 150 12.29 -3.03 -19.43
N VAL A 151 12.30 -1.71 -19.34
CA VAL A 151 11.09 -0.90 -19.30
C VAL A 151 10.79 -0.34 -20.70
N HIS A 152 9.56 0.03 -20.94
CA HIS A 152 9.12 0.62 -22.22
C HIS A 152 8.08 1.71 -21.99
N GLN A 153 7.80 2.45 -23.05
CA GLN A 153 6.73 3.42 -23.05
C GLN A 153 5.43 2.74 -23.48
N MET A 154 4.43 2.75 -22.59
CA MET A 154 3.10 2.29 -22.95
C MET A 154 2.48 3.16 -24.05
N PHE A 155 1.57 2.60 -24.84
CA PHE A 155 0.71 3.38 -25.69
C PHE A 155 -0.06 4.43 -24.89
N GLY A 156 0.04 5.69 -25.30
CA GLY A 156 -0.52 6.81 -24.54
C GLY A 156 0.27 7.24 -23.30
N GLY A 157 1.32 6.50 -22.92
CA GLY A 157 2.20 6.88 -21.83
C GLY A 157 3.14 8.04 -22.21
N LEU A 158 3.56 8.80 -21.22
CA LEU A 158 4.41 9.99 -21.43
C LEU A 158 5.91 9.67 -21.41
N TYR A 159 6.30 8.53 -20.84
CA TYR A 159 7.70 8.20 -20.64
C TYR A 159 7.92 6.68 -20.50
N PRO A 160 9.10 6.15 -20.91
CA PRO A 160 9.40 4.73 -20.80
C PRO A 160 9.71 4.32 -19.33
N ARG A 161 8.68 3.95 -18.61
CA ARG A 161 8.75 3.46 -17.21
C ARG A 161 7.82 2.28 -16.92
N ALA A 162 7.22 1.70 -17.95
CA ALA A 162 6.29 0.61 -17.80
C ALA A 162 7.02 -0.73 -17.62
N HIS A 163 6.71 -1.41 -16.53
CA HIS A 163 7.19 -2.75 -16.22
C HIS A 163 6.15 -3.77 -16.66
N SER A 164 6.53 -4.63 -17.58
CA SER A 164 5.70 -5.76 -18.02
C SER A 164 6.13 -7.03 -17.33
N PRO A 165 5.20 -7.92 -16.98
CA PRO A 165 5.54 -9.26 -16.56
C PRO A 165 6.30 -10.03 -17.62
N ALA A 166 7.14 -10.95 -17.18
CA ALA A 166 7.93 -11.82 -18.04
C ALA A 166 7.15 -13.04 -18.58
N VAL A 167 5.84 -13.13 -18.31
CA VAL A 167 4.99 -14.23 -18.77
C VAL A 167 4.79 -14.19 -20.29
N PRO A 168 4.73 -15.36 -20.97
CA PRO A 168 4.79 -15.44 -22.44
C PRO A 168 3.64 -14.75 -23.19
N LYS A 169 2.53 -14.46 -22.55
CA LYS A 169 1.33 -13.95 -23.22
C LYS A 169 0.69 -12.72 -22.58
N GLY A 170 1.41 -11.97 -21.79
CA GLY A 170 1.02 -10.59 -21.40
C GLY A 170 -0.42 -10.36 -20.94
N ILE A 171 -1.12 -11.41 -20.55
CA ILE A 171 -2.47 -11.32 -20.03
C ILE A 171 -2.35 -11.25 -18.51
N GLY A 172 -3.01 -10.27 -17.97
CA GLY A 172 -3.14 -9.91 -16.59
C GLY A 172 -2.70 -10.95 -15.55
N TYR A 173 -2.23 -10.43 -14.55
CA TYR A 173 -1.59 -11.07 -13.41
C TYR A 173 -2.59 -11.82 -12.56
#